data_e7f4924ceec33ce859d7cac6d2df15f8
#
_entry.id   e7f4924ceec33ce859d7cac6d2df15f8
#
_cell.length_a   1.000
_cell.length_b   1.000
_cell.length_c   1.000
_cell.angle_alpha   90.00
_cell.angle_beta   90.00
_cell.angle_gamma   90.00
#
_symmetry.space_group_name_H-M   'P 1'
#
loop_
_entity.id
_entity.type
_entity.pdbx_description
1 polymer ?
#
loop_
_entity_poly.entity_id
_entity_poly.type
_entity_poly.pdbx_seq_one_letter_code
_entity_poly.pdbx_strand_id
1 'polypeptide(L)'
;KAEITEAFFASTDVVALRNLMAEIGLFQEEPTLLYQDNKPAISVAENKGSLHKASRALDIRVYALRNRIEDQECTLKWIDSLSMAADLGTKLFPVKRFKFLRDLVTGYAHARAAGKTIVPAMVIKLSTMMTVQSKRKVKFRL
;
A
#
# COMPACT_ATOMS: atom_id res chain seq x y z
N LYS A 1 14.89 9.45 -9.14
CA LYS A 1 15.66 8.93 -7.97
C LYS A 1 14.85 9.06 -6.68
N ALA A 2 14.19 10.21 -6.45
CA ALA A 2 13.37 10.45 -5.26
C ALA A 2 12.24 9.42 -5.12
N GLU A 3 11.48 9.19 -6.18
CA GLU A 3 10.31 8.30 -6.18
C GLU A 3 10.64 6.84 -5.83
N ILE A 4 11.81 6.34 -6.26
CA ILE A 4 12.27 4.99 -5.89
C ILE A 4 12.64 4.95 -4.41
N THR A 5 13.26 6.01 -3.90
CA THR A 5 13.61 6.14 -2.49
C THR A 5 12.34 6.18 -1.63
N GLU A 6 11.31 6.89 -2.05
CA GLU A 6 10.01 6.94 -1.39
C GLU A 6 9.31 5.58 -1.41
N ALA A 7 9.31 4.89 -2.56
CA ALA A 7 8.76 3.53 -2.66
C ALA A 7 9.50 2.53 -1.75
N PHE A 8 10.82 2.65 -1.62
CA PHE A 8 11.60 1.85 -0.67
C PHE A 8 11.19 2.12 0.78
N PHE A 9 11.06 3.38 1.20
CA PHE A 9 10.63 3.69 2.57
C PHE A 9 9.19 3.22 2.83
N ALA A 10 8.27 3.47 1.91
CA ALA A 10 6.90 2.98 2.01
C ALA A 10 6.85 1.44 2.13
N SER A 11 7.68 0.71 1.38
CA SER A 11 7.78 -0.75 1.50
C SER A 11 8.34 -1.18 2.86
N THR A 12 9.23 -0.38 3.47
CA THR A 12 9.76 -0.65 4.82
C THR A 12 8.64 -0.55 5.87
N ASP A 13 7.84 0.51 5.79
CA ASP A 13 6.69 0.71 6.68
C ASP A 13 5.64 -0.40 6.52
N VAL A 14 5.42 -0.85 5.27
CA VAL A 14 4.53 -1.98 4.98
C VAL A 14 5.00 -3.25 5.66
N VAL A 15 6.29 -3.61 5.57
CA VAL A 15 6.84 -4.81 6.22
C VAL A 15 6.69 -4.71 7.74
N ALA A 16 7.02 -3.56 8.32
CA ALA A 16 6.86 -3.33 9.77
C ALA A 16 5.40 -3.50 10.21
N LEU A 17 4.45 -2.94 9.44
CA LEU A 17 3.02 -3.07 9.72
C LEU A 17 2.52 -4.51 9.55
N ARG A 18 2.97 -5.24 8.52
CA ARG A 18 2.63 -6.65 8.32
C ARG A 18 3.11 -7.51 9.47
N ASN A 19 4.33 -7.28 9.97
CA ASN A 19 4.88 -7.99 11.13
C ASN A 19 4.05 -7.71 12.38
N LEU A 20 3.74 -6.45 12.66
CA LEU A 20 2.87 -6.07 13.78
C LEU A 20 1.49 -6.74 13.67
N MET A 21 0.90 -6.74 12.47
CA MET A 21 -0.39 -7.41 12.25
C MET A 21 -0.30 -8.92 12.46
N ALA A 22 0.80 -9.56 12.06
CA ALA A 22 1.04 -10.98 12.30
C ALA A 22 1.14 -11.30 13.79
N GLU A 23 1.85 -10.48 14.59
CA GLU A 23 1.98 -10.64 16.05
C GLU A 23 0.63 -10.62 16.76
N ILE A 24 -0.32 -9.81 16.30
CA ILE A 24 -1.68 -9.77 16.85
C ILE A 24 -2.64 -10.78 16.17
N GLY A 25 -2.12 -11.71 15.36
CA GLY A 25 -2.89 -12.78 14.74
C GLY A 25 -3.66 -12.37 13.47
N LEU A 26 -3.37 -11.22 12.90
CA LEU A 26 -3.98 -10.70 11.66
C LEU A 26 -3.03 -10.89 10.47
N PHE A 27 -2.85 -12.11 10.04
CA PHE A 27 -1.98 -12.44 8.91
C PHE A 27 -2.50 -11.87 7.58
N GLN A 28 -1.59 -11.29 6.80
CA GLN A 28 -1.86 -10.80 5.45
C GLN A 28 -1.34 -11.85 4.45
N GLU A 29 -2.25 -12.60 3.82
CA GLU A 29 -1.90 -13.67 2.85
C GLU A 29 -1.42 -13.06 1.52
N GLU A 30 -2.04 -11.94 1.09
CA GLU A 30 -1.70 -11.28 -0.16
C GLU A 30 -0.68 -10.16 0.03
N PRO A 31 0.14 -9.84 -1.00
CA PRO A 31 1.06 -8.72 -0.96
C PRO A 31 0.31 -7.39 -0.78
N THR A 32 0.90 -6.48 -0.03
CA THR A 32 0.32 -5.14 0.17
C THR A 32 0.53 -4.29 -1.08
N LEU A 33 -0.54 -3.69 -1.56
CA LEU A 33 -0.52 -2.89 -2.77
C LEU A 33 -0.01 -1.48 -2.49
N LEU A 34 1.10 -1.11 -3.12
CA LEU A 34 1.68 0.24 -3.11
C LEU A 34 1.39 0.95 -4.42
N TYR A 35 0.70 2.08 -4.36
CA TYR A 35 0.42 2.89 -5.54
C TYR A 35 1.55 3.86 -5.84
N GLN A 36 1.94 3.94 -7.11
CA GLN A 36 2.98 4.82 -7.62
C GLN A 36 2.54 5.46 -8.93
N ASP A 37 2.69 6.77 -9.08
CA ASP A 37 2.31 7.51 -10.29
C ASP A 37 3.45 7.60 -11.33
N ASN A 38 4.68 7.26 -10.93
CA ASN A 38 5.86 7.28 -11.79
C ASN A 38 6.12 5.91 -12.43
N LYS A 39 5.68 5.70 -13.69
CA LYS A 39 5.90 4.45 -14.44
C LYS A 39 7.37 4.05 -14.57
N PRO A 40 8.32 4.96 -14.89
CA PRO A 40 9.75 4.64 -14.87
C PRO A 40 10.26 4.09 -13.53
N ALA A 41 9.75 4.59 -12.40
CA ALA A 41 10.13 4.07 -11.07
C ALA A 41 9.65 2.63 -10.89
N ILE A 42 8.43 2.31 -11.30
CA ILE A 42 7.87 0.95 -11.28
C ILE A 42 8.73 0.03 -12.16
N SER A 43 9.02 0.43 -13.40
CA SER A 43 9.84 -0.35 -14.32
C SER A 43 11.23 -0.65 -13.76
N VAL A 44 11.87 0.30 -13.09
CA VAL A 44 13.16 0.09 -12.43
C VAL A 44 13.04 -0.87 -11.24
N ALA A 45 11.98 -0.79 -10.46
CA ALA A 45 11.75 -1.70 -9.33
C ALA A 45 11.47 -3.14 -9.79
N GLU A 46 10.70 -3.34 -10.86
CA GLU A 46 10.32 -4.66 -11.38
C GLU A 46 11.41 -5.30 -12.26
N ASN A 47 12.24 -4.50 -12.93
CA ASN A 47 13.27 -5.01 -13.84
C ASN A 47 14.45 -5.63 -13.07
N LYS A 48 14.77 -6.88 -13.38
CA LYS A 48 15.93 -7.61 -12.84
C LYS A 48 17.29 -7.17 -13.43
N GLY A 49 17.29 -6.20 -14.35
CA GLY A 49 18.50 -5.70 -15.00
C GLY A 49 19.40 -4.87 -14.08
N SER A 50 20.67 -4.79 -14.43
CA SER A 50 21.65 -3.94 -13.73
C SER A 50 21.28 -2.46 -13.84
N LEU A 51 21.43 -1.74 -12.75
CA LEU A 51 21.23 -0.29 -12.71
C LEU A 51 22.47 0.40 -13.27
N HIS A 52 22.45 0.76 -14.55
CA HIS A 52 23.54 1.50 -15.16
C HIS A 52 23.77 2.85 -14.45
N LYS A 53 24.96 3.02 -13.86
CA LYS A 53 25.48 4.28 -13.28
C LYS A 53 24.62 4.93 -12.18
N ALA A 54 23.85 4.17 -11.41
CA ALA A 54 23.23 4.68 -10.20
C ALA A 54 24.25 4.77 -9.05
N SER A 55 23.99 5.60 -8.05
CA SER A 55 24.85 5.62 -6.86
C SER A 55 24.66 4.32 -6.06
N ARG A 56 25.71 3.83 -5.41
CA ARG A 56 25.70 2.59 -4.61
C ARG A 56 24.55 2.56 -3.58
N ALA A 57 24.25 3.70 -2.96
CA ALA A 57 23.14 3.81 -2.00
C ALA A 57 21.75 3.65 -2.65
N LEU A 58 21.58 4.10 -3.90
CA LEU A 58 20.35 3.90 -4.64
C LEU A 58 20.20 2.43 -5.06
N ASP A 59 21.31 1.79 -5.46
CA ASP A 59 21.31 0.37 -5.83
C ASP A 59 20.84 -0.52 -4.68
N ILE A 60 21.34 -0.30 -3.47
CA ILE A 60 20.92 -1.06 -2.27
C ILE A 60 19.42 -0.92 -2.03
N ARG A 61 18.86 0.28 -2.13
CA ARG A 61 17.42 0.52 -1.94
C ARG A 61 16.57 -0.17 -3.00
N VAL A 62 17.01 -0.12 -4.26
CA VAL A 62 16.30 -0.78 -5.36
C VAL A 62 16.34 -2.30 -5.18
N TYR A 63 17.49 -2.88 -4.82
CA TYR A 63 17.58 -4.32 -4.56
C TYR A 63 16.71 -4.74 -3.37
N ALA A 64 16.70 -3.98 -2.29
CA ALA A 64 15.85 -4.27 -1.14
C ALA A 64 14.35 -4.19 -1.50
N LEU A 65 13.95 -3.21 -2.31
CA LEU A 65 12.57 -3.11 -2.80
C LEU A 65 12.20 -4.30 -3.71
N ARG A 66 13.11 -4.72 -4.60
CA ARG A 66 12.93 -5.90 -5.46
C ARG A 66 12.74 -7.18 -4.64
N ASN A 67 13.58 -7.41 -3.66
CA ASN A 67 13.46 -8.58 -2.79
C ASN A 67 12.08 -8.62 -2.12
N ARG A 68 11.60 -7.50 -1.59
CA ARG A 68 10.26 -7.43 -0.97
C ARG A 68 9.12 -7.72 -1.95
N ILE A 69 9.28 -7.33 -3.23
CA ILE A 69 8.31 -7.67 -4.29
C ILE A 69 8.39 -9.16 -4.61
N GLU A 70 9.58 -9.74 -4.70
CA GLU A 70 9.80 -11.18 -4.93
C GLU A 70 9.27 -12.03 -3.77
N ASP A 71 9.47 -11.58 -2.53
CA ASP A 71 8.98 -12.22 -1.30
C ASP A 71 7.46 -12.03 -1.09
N GLN A 72 6.76 -11.39 -2.02
CA GLN A 72 5.32 -11.13 -1.95
C GLN A 72 4.88 -10.32 -0.72
N GLU A 73 5.77 -9.52 -0.16
CA GLU A 73 5.44 -8.60 0.94
C GLU A 73 4.67 -7.37 0.45
N CYS A 74 5.05 -6.86 -0.74
CA CYS A 74 4.37 -5.75 -1.41
C CYS A 74 4.37 -5.91 -2.92
N THR A 75 3.51 -5.16 -3.61
CA THR A 75 3.50 -5.05 -5.06
C THR A 75 3.27 -3.59 -5.47
N LEU A 76 3.89 -3.16 -6.55
CA LEU A 76 3.71 -1.82 -7.08
C LEU A 76 2.59 -1.80 -8.11
N LYS A 77 1.75 -0.78 -8.05
CA LYS A 77 0.70 -0.54 -9.04
C LYS A 77 0.69 0.92 -9.47
N TRP A 78 0.66 1.13 -10.78
CA TRP A 78 0.53 2.47 -11.29
C TRP A 78 -0.86 3.06 -11.00
N ILE A 79 -0.86 4.34 -10.62
CA ILE A 79 -2.07 5.14 -10.47
C ILE A 79 -1.87 6.48 -11.19
N ASP A 80 -2.95 7.03 -11.72
CA ASP A 80 -2.91 8.37 -12.30
C ASP A 80 -2.64 9.43 -11.23
N SER A 81 -1.78 10.40 -11.55
CA SER A 81 -1.40 11.48 -10.62
C SER A 81 -2.61 12.30 -10.11
N LEU A 82 -3.71 12.35 -10.88
CA LEU A 82 -4.94 13.00 -10.41
C LEU A 82 -5.60 12.26 -9.23
N SER A 83 -5.38 10.95 -9.14
CA SER A 83 -5.94 10.08 -8.11
C SER A 83 -4.94 9.73 -7.00
N MET A 84 -3.70 10.27 -7.05
CA MET A 84 -2.68 10.03 -6.05
C MET A 84 -3.07 10.65 -4.71
N ALA A 85 -3.52 9.82 -3.79
CA ALA A 85 -4.01 10.24 -2.47
C ALA A 85 -2.90 10.80 -1.57
N ALA A 86 -1.66 10.31 -1.72
CA ALA A 86 -0.51 10.78 -0.95
C ALA A 86 -0.18 12.25 -1.18
N ASP A 87 -0.53 12.80 -2.34
CA ASP A 87 -0.36 14.21 -2.67
C ASP A 87 -1.10 15.14 -1.69
N LEU A 88 -2.15 14.64 -1.03
CA LEU A 88 -2.93 15.44 -0.08
C LEU A 88 -2.09 16.00 1.09
N GLY A 89 -1.05 15.27 1.49
CA GLY A 89 -0.14 15.68 2.57
C GLY A 89 1.02 16.57 2.13
N THR A 90 1.27 16.69 0.82
CA THR A 90 2.50 17.31 0.30
C THR A 90 2.26 18.46 -0.66
N LYS A 91 1.05 18.62 -1.19
CA LYS A 91 0.72 19.62 -2.21
C LYS A 91 -0.49 20.47 -1.82
N LEU A 92 -0.49 21.71 -2.25
CA LEU A 92 -1.66 22.60 -2.15
C LEU A 92 -2.58 22.37 -3.34
N PHE A 93 -3.88 22.21 -3.07
CA PHE A 93 -4.88 21.94 -4.09
C PHE A 93 -6.03 22.95 -4.07
N PRO A 94 -6.65 23.21 -5.22
CA PRO A 94 -7.96 23.83 -5.28
C PRO A 94 -8.99 23.02 -4.47
N VAL A 95 -9.96 23.70 -3.87
CA VAL A 95 -10.96 23.11 -2.95
C VAL A 95 -11.66 21.87 -3.52
N LYS A 96 -11.97 21.86 -4.81
CA LYS A 96 -12.64 20.71 -5.45
C LYS A 96 -11.75 19.47 -5.42
N ARG A 97 -10.46 19.59 -5.76
CA ARG A 97 -9.51 18.48 -5.77
C ARG A 97 -9.17 18.02 -4.36
N PHE A 98 -9.00 18.97 -3.43
CA PHE A 98 -8.80 18.64 -2.01
C PHE A 98 -9.96 17.78 -1.47
N LYS A 99 -11.21 18.19 -1.70
CA LYS A 99 -12.38 17.42 -1.27
C LYS A 99 -12.40 16.02 -1.87
N PHE A 100 -12.11 15.89 -3.17
CA PHE A 100 -12.04 14.59 -3.84
C PHE A 100 -10.99 13.65 -3.22
N LEU A 101 -9.75 14.12 -3.05
CA LEU A 101 -8.67 13.32 -2.45
C LEU A 101 -8.95 13.00 -0.98
N ARG A 102 -9.48 13.96 -0.21
CA ARG A 102 -9.93 13.73 1.17
C ARG A 102 -10.97 12.62 1.23
N ASP A 103 -11.99 12.67 0.39
CA ASP A 103 -13.08 11.69 0.36
C ASP A 103 -12.58 10.29 -0.07
N LEU A 104 -11.54 10.26 -0.92
CA LEU A 104 -10.85 9.02 -1.31
C LEU A 104 -10.09 8.41 -0.12
N VAL A 105 -9.28 9.20 0.60
CA VAL A 105 -8.49 8.74 1.75
C VAL A 105 -9.39 8.31 2.92
N THR A 106 -10.45 9.07 3.19
CA THR A 106 -11.38 8.76 4.28
C THR A 106 -12.37 7.66 3.95
N GLY A 107 -12.42 7.19 2.70
CA GLY A 107 -13.42 6.23 2.22
C GLY A 107 -14.83 6.82 2.10
N TYR A 108 -14.99 8.14 2.27
CA TYR A 108 -16.28 8.82 2.26
C TYR A 108 -17.03 8.65 0.93
N ALA A 109 -16.32 8.65 -0.19
CA ALA A 109 -16.89 8.47 -1.52
C ALA A 109 -17.52 7.08 -1.68
N HIS A 110 -16.85 6.03 -1.19
CA HIS A 110 -17.35 4.66 -1.24
C HIS A 110 -18.56 4.44 -0.30
N ALA A 111 -18.51 5.01 0.89
CA ALA A 111 -19.61 4.88 1.86
C ALA A 111 -20.89 5.60 1.38
N ARG A 112 -20.75 6.78 0.77
CA ARG A 112 -21.88 7.54 0.22
C ARG A 112 -22.52 6.86 -0.97
N ALA A 113 -21.71 6.29 -1.88
CA ALA A 113 -22.21 5.54 -3.04
C ALA A 113 -22.92 4.24 -2.65
N ALA A 114 -22.53 3.63 -1.54
CA ALA A 114 -23.10 2.36 -1.04
C ALA A 114 -24.26 2.54 -0.05
N GLY A 115 -24.65 3.78 0.31
CA GLY A 115 -25.68 4.04 1.32
C GLY A 115 -25.33 3.50 2.72
N LYS A 116 -24.04 3.25 3.00
CA LYS A 116 -23.54 2.67 4.24
C LYS A 116 -22.99 3.73 5.17
N THR A 117 -23.05 3.47 6.46
CA THR A 117 -22.37 4.29 7.48
C THR A 117 -20.88 4.35 7.18
N ILE A 118 -20.31 5.55 7.27
CA ILE A 118 -18.90 5.82 6.96
C ILE A 118 -18.02 5.11 7.98
N VAL A 119 -17.45 3.99 7.58
CA VAL A 119 -16.38 3.33 8.32
C VAL A 119 -15.15 3.40 7.42
N PRO A 120 -14.00 3.90 7.89
CA PRO A 120 -12.77 3.93 7.11
C PRO A 120 -12.49 2.54 6.50
N ALA A 121 -12.05 2.49 5.25
CA ALA A 121 -11.83 1.23 4.53
C ALA A 121 -10.94 0.24 5.31
N MET A 122 -10.00 0.77 6.11
CA MET A 122 -9.17 0.00 7.03
C MET A 122 -9.96 -0.72 8.12
N VAL A 123 -11.02 -0.10 8.67
CA VAL A 123 -11.87 -0.71 9.72
C VAL A 123 -12.77 -1.80 9.12
N ILE A 124 -13.25 -1.60 7.89
CA ILE A 124 -14.05 -2.62 7.18
C ILE A 124 -13.20 -3.87 6.93
N LYS A 125 -11.97 -3.70 6.47
CA LYS A 125 -11.04 -4.83 6.23
C LYS A 125 -10.69 -5.57 7.52
N LEU A 126 -10.48 -4.85 8.62
CA LEU A 126 -10.25 -5.43 9.95
C LEU A 126 -11.48 -6.20 10.46
N SER A 127 -12.69 -5.66 10.34
CA SER A 127 -13.92 -6.33 10.77
C SER A 127 -14.20 -7.61 9.97
N THR A 128 -13.95 -7.58 8.65
CA THR A 128 -14.11 -8.75 7.78
C THR A 128 -13.09 -9.84 8.12
N MET A 129 -11.84 -9.47 8.42
CA MET A 129 -10.78 -10.41 8.84
C MET A 129 -11.09 -11.05 10.20
N MET A 130 -11.57 -10.28 11.16
CA MET A 130 -12.00 -10.81 12.47
C MET A 130 -13.13 -11.81 12.33
N THR A 131 -14.08 -11.56 11.44
CA THR A 131 -15.21 -12.47 11.18
C THR A 131 -14.75 -13.77 10.52
N VAL A 132 -13.77 -13.73 9.62
CA VAL A 132 -13.21 -14.93 8.97
C VAL A 132 -12.41 -15.77 9.97
N GLN A 133 -11.65 -15.15 10.87
CA GLN A 133 -10.91 -15.86 11.93
C GLN A 133 -11.84 -16.52 12.96
N SER A 134 -12.93 -15.86 13.34
CA SER A 134 -13.93 -16.42 14.24
C SER A 134 -14.57 -17.71 13.67
N LYS A 135 -14.81 -17.76 12.36
CA LYS A 135 -15.34 -18.97 11.70
C LYS A 135 -14.34 -20.12 11.60
N ARG A 136 -13.02 -19.85 11.59
CA ARG A 136 -11.97 -20.90 11.54
C ARG A 136 -11.72 -21.58 12.88
N LYS A 137 -12.00 -20.93 14.02
CA LYS A 137 -11.82 -21.51 15.38
C LYS A 137 -12.85 -22.57 15.77
N VAL A 138 -13.90 -22.80 14.99
CA VAL A 138 -14.97 -23.77 15.32
C VAL A 138 -14.71 -25.18 14.78
N LYS A 139 -13.53 -25.49 14.23
CA LYS A 139 -13.18 -26.84 13.76
C LYS A 139 -12.04 -27.47 14.60
N PHE A 140 -12.13 -27.46 15.92
CA PHE A 140 -11.45 -28.47 16.74
C PHE A 140 -12.41 -29.62 16.98
N ARG A 141 -12.19 -30.73 16.28
CA ARG A 141 -12.75 -32.02 16.65
C ARG A 141 -12.05 -32.52 17.91
N LEU A 142 -12.84 -32.83 18.93
CA LEU A 142 -12.48 -33.77 19.98
C LEU A 142 -12.24 -35.17 19.38
#